data_f9b28e6fa5296f179c0f97b223c2f679
#
_entry.id   f9b28e6fa5296f179c0f97b223c2f679
#
_cell.length_a   1.000
_cell.length_b   1.000
_cell.length_c   1.000
_cell.angle_alpha   90.00
_cell.angle_beta   90.00
_cell.angle_gamma   90.00
#
_symmetry.space_group_name_H-M   'P 1'
#
loop_
_entity.id
_entity.type
_entity.pdbx_description
1 polymer ?
#
loop_
_entity_poly.entity_id
_entity_poly.type
_entity_poly.pdbx_seq_one_letter_code
_entity_poly.pdbx_strand_id
1 'polypeptide(L)'
;MKKRIVKIVKRFFLCIVLLLLVVISAILWPLPTIETPEKHAVILIKSIDVIDVKTGLILKNRDVLIEGNLIKSIDTTGIIKVTKSTFTIRGKGKYMIPGLWDMHTHSNHHSPWLHHPLYIANGVTGIRDMSGTLDREDSYWVGSNERITWNNELLSNKRITPRYVLQSSYQIDGKSSV
;
A
#
# COMPACT_ATOMS: atom_id res chain seq x y z
N MET A 1 -30.18 12.87 -53.22
CA MET A 1 -28.84 13.02 -52.56
C MET A 1 -28.89 13.58 -51.15
N LYS A 2 -29.44 14.74 -50.88
CA LYS A 2 -29.50 15.39 -49.55
C LYS A 2 -30.04 14.51 -48.39
N LYS A 3 -31.13 13.75 -48.59
CA LYS A 3 -31.71 12.86 -47.57
C LYS A 3 -30.78 11.72 -47.18
N ARG A 4 -29.93 11.21 -48.08
CA ARG A 4 -28.96 10.13 -47.84
C ARG A 4 -27.79 10.61 -46.99
N ILE A 5 -27.28 11.80 -47.32
CA ILE A 5 -26.19 12.46 -46.58
C ILE A 5 -26.65 12.75 -45.15
N VAL A 6 -27.85 13.28 -44.93
CA VAL A 6 -28.40 13.57 -43.60
C VAL A 6 -28.51 12.29 -42.75
N LYS A 7 -28.91 11.15 -43.34
CA LYS A 7 -28.95 9.88 -42.65
C LYS A 7 -27.54 9.37 -42.23
N ILE A 8 -26.56 9.56 -43.09
CA ILE A 8 -25.16 9.19 -42.80
C ILE A 8 -24.61 10.06 -41.68
N VAL A 9 -24.82 11.36 -41.75
CA VAL A 9 -24.37 12.30 -40.69
C VAL A 9 -25.03 12.00 -39.37
N LYS A 10 -26.35 11.72 -39.35
CA LYS A 10 -27.02 11.31 -38.07
C LYS A 10 -26.47 10.02 -37.51
N ARG A 11 -26.18 9.00 -38.33
CA ARG A 11 -25.60 7.74 -37.86
C ARG A 11 -24.18 7.98 -37.31
N PHE A 12 -23.36 8.75 -38.00
CA PHE A 12 -22.03 9.10 -37.54
C PHE A 12 -22.05 9.83 -36.19
N PHE A 13 -22.95 10.82 -36.05
CA PHE A 13 -23.14 11.51 -34.77
C PHE A 13 -23.61 10.60 -33.69
N LEU A 14 -24.55 9.67 -33.97
CA LEU A 14 -24.98 8.67 -32.99
C LEU A 14 -23.82 7.75 -32.54
N CYS A 15 -22.97 7.32 -33.47
CA CYS A 15 -21.79 6.53 -33.14
C CYS A 15 -20.81 7.29 -32.23
N ILE A 16 -20.61 8.58 -32.47
CA ILE A 16 -19.78 9.44 -31.61
C ILE A 16 -20.37 9.54 -30.20
N VAL A 17 -21.67 9.78 -30.10
CA VAL A 17 -22.36 9.86 -28.80
C VAL A 17 -22.26 8.55 -28.03
N LEU A 18 -22.48 7.41 -28.71
CA LEU A 18 -22.33 6.09 -28.09
C LEU A 18 -20.90 5.83 -27.63
N LEU A 19 -19.91 6.21 -28.45
CA LEU A 19 -18.49 6.08 -28.07
C LEU A 19 -18.17 6.93 -26.83
N LEU A 20 -18.64 8.18 -26.80
CA LEU A 20 -18.48 9.06 -25.65
C LEU A 20 -19.13 8.48 -24.38
N LEU A 21 -20.33 7.92 -24.48
CA LEU A 21 -21.00 7.28 -23.36
C LEU A 21 -20.21 6.07 -22.84
N VAL A 22 -19.64 5.26 -23.73
CA VAL A 22 -18.77 4.13 -23.34
C VAL A 22 -17.51 4.63 -22.63
N VAL A 23 -16.86 5.64 -23.15
CA VAL A 23 -15.66 6.24 -22.54
C VAL A 23 -15.98 6.83 -21.16
N ILE A 24 -17.07 7.60 -21.07
CA ILE A 24 -17.51 8.16 -19.78
C ILE A 24 -17.85 7.05 -18.79
N SER A 25 -18.56 6.01 -19.24
CA SER A 25 -18.87 4.85 -18.39
C SER A 25 -17.61 4.13 -17.91
N ALA A 26 -16.61 3.98 -18.77
CA ALA A 26 -15.33 3.37 -18.40
C ALA A 26 -14.54 4.24 -17.40
N ILE A 27 -14.56 5.57 -17.56
CA ILE A 27 -13.90 6.51 -16.63
C ILE A 27 -14.60 6.54 -15.27
N LEU A 28 -15.92 6.49 -15.27
CA LEU A 28 -16.74 6.52 -14.05
C LEU A 28 -16.91 5.14 -13.41
N TRP A 29 -16.38 4.07 -14.06
CA TRP A 29 -16.44 2.73 -13.48
C TRP A 29 -15.65 2.70 -12.17
N PRO A 30 -16.25 2.30 -11.06
CA PRO A 30 -15.55 2.26 -9.79
C PRO A 30 -14.37 1.29 -9.89
N LEU A 31 -13.19 1.75 -9.50
CA LEU A 31 -12.02 0.88 -9.39
C LEU A 31 -12.28 -0.18 -8.29
N PRO A 32 -11.79 -1.41 -8.47
CA PRO A 32 -11.96 -2.44 -7.47
C PRO A 32 -11.36 -1.98 -6.15
N THR A 33 -12.13 -2.09 -5.08
CA THR A 33 -11.64 -1.84 -3.72
C THR A 33 -10.66 -2.94 -3.34
N ILE A 34 -9.48 -2.55 -2.83
CA ILE A 34 -8.53 -3.50 -2.29
C ILE A 34 -8.93 -3.75 -0.84
N GLU A 35 -9.43 -4.95 -0.58
CA GLU A 35 -9.82 -5.36 0.77
C GLU A 35 -8.59 -5.66 1.62
N THR A 36 -8.67 -5.33 2.91
CA THR A 36 -7.63 -5.73 3.86
C THR A 36 -7.68 -7.24 4.05
N PRO A 37 -6.51 -7.93 4.07
CA PRO A 37 -6.48 -9.37 4.27
C PRO A 37 -7.04 -9.75 5.65
N GLU A 38 -7.54 -10.98 5.76
CA GLU A 38 -7.99 -11.52 7.02
C GLU A 38 -6.87 -11.51 8.06
N LYS A 39 -7.19 -11.06 9.27
CA LYS A 39 -6.23 -10.99 10.37
C LYS A 39 -6.17 -12.33 11.09
N HIS A 40 -5.01 -12.94 11.08
CA HIS A 40 -4.73 -14.16 11.84
C HIS A 40 -3.96 -13.84 13.14
N ALA A 41 -4.41 -14.39 14.26
CA ALA A 41 -3.75 -14.17 15.54
C ALA A 41 -2.34 -14.78 15.59
N VAL A 42 -2.16 -15.93 14.92
CA VAL A 42 -0.89 -16.65 14.84
C VAL A 42 -0.61 -17.04 13.40
N ILE A 43 0.57 -16.64 12.91
CA ILE A 43 1.05 -16.95 11.57
C ILE A 43 2.37 -17.68 11.66
N LEU A 44 2.52 -18.79 10.94
CA LEU A 44 3.77 -19.48 10.76
C LEU A 44 4.23 -19.37 9.31
N ILE A 45 5.38 -18.74 9.07
CA ILE A 45 6.02 -18.77 7.77
C ILE A 45 7.04 -19.91 7.76
N LYS A 46 6.80 -20.96 6.96
CA LYS A 46 7.62 -22.17 6.94
C LYS A 46 8.70 -22.16 5.88
N SER A 47 9.90 -22.62 6.27
CA SER A 47 11.01 -22.89 5.35
C SER A 47 11.43 -21.68 4.51
N ILE A 48 11.49 -20.50 5.12
CA ILE A 48 11.93 -19.27 4.48
C ILE A 48 13.42 -19.01 4.80
N ASP A 49 14.13 -18.39 3.88
CA ASP A 49 15.48 -17.89 4.15
C ASP A 49 15.38 -16.47 4.74
N VAL A 50 15.97 -16.24 5.91
CA VAL A 50 15.93 -14.95 6.60
C VAL A 50 17.26 -14.24 6.44
N ILE A 51 17.24 -13.01 5.93
CA ILE A 51 18.42 -12.17 5.81
C ILE A 51 18.60 -11.37 7.10
N ASP A 52 19.66 -11.65 7.84
CA ASP A 52 20.07 -10.82 8.96
C ASP A 52 20.77 -9.56 8.43
N VAL A 53 20.05 -8.46 8.43
CA VAL A 53 20.54 -7.18 7.88
C VAL A 53 21.65 -6.54 8.72
N LYS A 54 21.88 -7.01 9.95
CA LYS A 54 22.98 -6.52 10.79
C LYS A 54 24.31 -7.16 10.42
N THR A 55 24.28 -8.45 10.12
CA THR A 55 25.50 -9.24 9.82
C THR A 55 25.65 -9.51 8.32
N GLY A 56 24.60 -9.34 7.52
CA GLY A 56 24.57 -9.73 6.11
C GLY A 56 24.45 -11.24 5.89
N LEU A 57 24.31 -12.03 6.95
CA LEU A 57 24.21 -13.49 6.85
C LEU A 57 22.80 -13.92 6.42
N ILE A 58 22.73 -15.00 5.66
CA ILE A 58 21.47 -15.64 5.29
C ILE A 58 21.25 -16.84 6.20
N LEU A 59 20.25 -16.73 7.09
CA LEU A 59 19.78 -17.82 7.92
C LEU A 59 18.85 -18.70 7.08
N LYS A 60 19.41 -19.78 6.54
CA LYS A 60 18.65 -20.65 5.61
C LYS A 60 17.63 -21.52 6.30
N ASN A 61 16.53 -21.78 5.59
CA ASN A 61 15.50 -22.74 5.94
C ASN A 61 14.95 -22.55 7.37
N ARG A 62 14.39 -21.37 7.64
CA ARG A 62 13.83 -20.99 8.93
C ARG A 62 12.30 -21.06 8.93
N ASP A 63 11.75 -21.42 10.09
CA ASP A 63 10.35 -21.18 10.42
C ASP A 63 10.26 -19.90 11.24
N VAL A 64 9.36 -18.99 10.85
CA VAL A 64 9.14 -17.72 11.54
C VAL A 64 7.74 -17.72 12.12
N LEU A 65 7.64 -17.64 13.44
CA LEU A 65 6.37 -17.55 14.17
C LEU A 65 6.05 -16.09 14.47
N ILE A 66 4.86 -15.67 14.08
CA ILE A 66 4.33 -14.35 14.34
C ILE A 66 3.08 -14.48 15.19
N GLU A 67 3.03 -13.81 16.34
CA GLU A 67 1.88 -13.70 17.21
C GLU A 67 1.41 -12.25 17.29
N GLY A 68 0.20 -11.99 16.81
CA GLY A 68 -0.31 -10.64 16.67
C GLY A 68 0.55 -9.82 15.68
N ASN A 69 1.29 -8.83 16.19
CA ASN A 69 2.17 -7.95 15.43
C ASN A 69 3.66 -8.13 15.75
N LEU A 70 4.02 -9.23 16.45
CA LEU A 70 5.39 -9.49 16.88
C LEU A 70 5.94 -10.78 16.27
N ILE A 71 7.19 -10.77 15.83
CA ILE A 71 7.96 -11.98 15.54
C ILE A 71 8.32 -12.61 16.87
N LYS A 72 7.70 -13.77 17.17
CA LYS A 72 7.88 -14.49 18.42
C LYS A 72 9.14 -15.31 18.43
N SER A 73 9.40 -16.02 17.33
CA SER A 73 10.64 -16.80 17.17
C SER A 73 11.01 -16.98 15.70
N ILE A 74 12.30 -17.24 15.47
CA ILE A 74 12.88 -17.65 14.21
C ILE A 74 13.76 -18.85 14.49
N ASP A 75 13.32 -20.04 14.08
CA ASP A 75 13.98 -21.30 14.38
C ASP A 75 14.26 -22.13 13.12
N THR A 76 15.04 -23.18 13.26
CA THR A 76 15.23 -24.16 12.19
C THR A 76 13.88 -24.79 11.83
N THR A 77 13.62 -25.01 10.56
CA THR A 77 12.34 -25.58 10.08
C THR A 77 12.03 -26.91 10.77
N GLY A 78 10.79 -27.02 11.24
CA GLY A 78 10.23 -28.20 11.89
C GLY A 78 10.33 -28.22 13.41
N ILE A 79 11.02 -27.25 14.04
CA ILE A 79 11.12 -27.16 15.50
C ILE A 79 9.87 -26.52 16.12
N ILE A 80 9.32 -25.50 15.47
CA ILE A 80 8.16 -24.75 15.99
C ILE A 80 6.92 -25.63 15.91
N LYS A 81 6.35 -25.92 17.08
CA LYS A 81 5.06 -26.64 17.20
C LYS A 81 3.93 -25.62 17.17
N VAL A 82 2.97 -25.81 16.28
CA VAL A 82 1.81 -24.95 16.14
C VAL A 82 0.51 -25.73 16.28
N THR A 83 -0.56 -25.02 16.57
CA THR A 83 -1.91 -25.59 16.65
C THR A 83 -2.59 -25.63 15.29
N LYS A 84 -3.74 -26.33 15.20
CA LYS A 84 -4.55 -26.38 13.97
C LYS A 84 -5.10 -25.03 13.55
N SER A 85 -5.19 -24.07 14.46
CA SER A 85 -5.66 -22.69 14.21
C SER A 85 -4.57 -21.74 13.69
N THR A 86 -3.32 -22.22 13.54
CA THR A 86 -2.21 -21.41 13.04
C THR A 86 -2.30 -21.28 11.52
N PHE A 87 -2.38 -20.05 11.04
CA PHE A 87 -2.29 -19.77 9.61
C PHE A 87 -0.87 -20.00 9.11
N THR A 88 -0.69 -20.88 8.13
CA THR A 88 0.64 -21.28 7.66
C THR A 88 0.90 -20.78 6.26
N ILE A 89 2.01 -20.07 6.07
CA ILE A 89 2.49 -19.57 4.78
C ILE A 89 3.72 -20.38 4.36
N ARG A 90 3.74 -20.84 3.10
CA ARG A 90 4.90 -21.53 2.54
C ARG A 90 5.95 -20.52 2.08
N GLY A 91 7.10 -20.50 2.74
CA GLY A 91 8.23 -19.60 2.45
C GLY A 91 9.35 -20.21 1.61
N LYS A 92 9.27 -21.50 1.24
CA LYS A 92 10.33 -22.22 0.52
C LYS A 92 10.71 -21.50 -0.80
N GLY A 93 12.01 -21.21 -0.95
CA GLY A 93 12.54 -20.48 -2.11
C GLY A 93 12.32 -18.97 -2.06
N LYS A 94 11.85 -18.44 -0.93
CA LYS A 94 11.66 -17.00 -0.69
C LYS A 94 12.61 -16.52 0.38
N TYR A 95 12.82 -15.20 0.40
CA TYR A 95 13.63 -14.52 1.39
C TYR A 95 12.75 -13.59 2.24
N MET A 96 13.06 -13.50 3.52
CA MET A 96 12.47 -12.54 4.44
C MET A 96 13.50 -11.46 4.76
N ILE A 97 13.10 -10.22 4.61
CA ILE A 97 13.86 -9.03 4.99
C ILE A 97 12.96 -8.12 5.82
N PRO A 98 13.49 -7.19 6.61
CA PRO A 98 12.70 -6.11 7.18
C PRO A 98 11.97 -5.34 6.09
N GLY A 99 10.77 -4.84 6.40
CA GLY A 99 10.05 -3.97 5.48
C GLY A 99 10.89 -2.75 5.10
N LEU A 100 10.82 -2.36 3.84
CA LEU A 100 11.55 -1.21 3.33
C LEU A 100 10.92 0.08 3.86
N TRP A 101 11.75 1.11 3.98
CA TRP A 101 11.33 2.46 4.33
C TRP A 101 11.68 3.43 3.22
N ASP A 102 10.69 4.18 2.75
CA ASP A 102 10.93 5.33 1.90
C ASP A 102 11.05 6.57 2.77
N MET A 103 12.26 7.16 2.79
CA MET A 103 12.60 8.25 3.68
C MET A 103 12.29 9.64 3.09
N HIS A 104 11.76 9.70 1.87
CA HIS A 104 11.41 10.96 1.23
C HIS A 104 10.24 10.80 0.27
N THR A 105 9.03 10.92 0.80
CA THR A 105 7.79 10.89 0.02
C THR A 105 7.06 12.23 0.09
N HIS A 106 6.17 12.43 -0.88
CA HIS A 106 5.25 13.56 -0.91
C HIS A 106 3.83 13.03 -1.12
N SER A 107 3.10 12.89 -0.03
CA SER A 107 1.73 12.37 -0.05
C SER A 107 0.71 13.49 -0.25
N ASN A 108 -0.25 13.26 -1.13
CA ASN A 108 -1.34 14.17 -1.39
C ASN A 108 -2.71 13.53 -1.10
N HIS A 109 -3.76 14.34 -1.04
CA HIS A 109 -5.12 13.88 -0.76
C HIS A 109 -5.80 13.12 -1.91
N HIS A 110 -5.26 13.19 -3.13
CA HIS A 110 -6.04 12.76 -4.31
C HIS A 110 -6.16 11.26 -4.49
N SER A 111 -5.17 10.46 -4.09
CA SER A 111 -5.19 9.03 -4.38
C SER A 111 -4.49 8.13 -3.34
N PRO A 112 -4.71 8.34 -2.02
CA PRO A 112 -4.08 7.48 -1.01
C PRO A 112 -4.53 6.01 -1.14
N TRP A 113 -5.76 5.77 -1.56
CA TRP A 113 -6.31 4.43 -1.81
C TRP A 113 -5.59 3.66 -2.91
N LEU A 114 -4.93 4.35 -3.85
CA LEU A 114 -4.12 3.74 -4.90
C LEU A 114 -2.66 3.61 -4.48
N HIS A 115 -2.07 4.68 -3.94
CA HIS A 115 -0.64 4.72 -3.62
C HIS A 115 -0.27 3.81 -2.43
N HIS A 116 -1.10 3.76 -1.38
CA HIS A 116 -0.80 2.98 -0.20
C HIS A 116 -0.63 1.48 -0.50
N PRO A 117 -1.57 0.81 -1.20
CA PRO A 117 -1.39 -0.58 -1.57
C PRO A 117 -0.19 -0.82 -2.48
N LEU A 118 0.17 0.14 -3.36
CA LEU A 118 1.35 0.02 -4.21
C LEU A 118 2.65 0.05 -3.41
N TYR A 119 2.77 0.88 -2.37
CA TYR A 119 3.90 0.85 -1.44
C TYR A 119 4.04 -0.54 -0.83
N ILE A 120 2.96 -1.07 -0.25
CA ILE A 120 2.96 -2.39 0.40
C ILE A 120 3.30 -3.51 -0.60
N ALA A 121 2.72 -3.47 -1.80
CA ALA A 121 3.00 -4.45 -2.87
C ALA A 121 4.48 -4.47 -3.30
N ASN A 122 5.19 -3.33 -3.14
CA ASN A 122 6.62 -3.21 -3.41
C ASN A 122 7.50 -3.37 -2.15
N GLY A 123 6.93 -3.81 -1.03
CA GLY A 123 7.66 -4.08 0.21
C GLY A 123 7.98 -2.82 1.04
N VAL A 124 7.49 -1.65 0.65
CA VAL A 124 7.64 -0.41 1.43
C VAL A 124 6.58 -0.39 2.52
N THR A 125 6.98 -0.66 3.74
CA THR A 125 6.09 -0.79 4.91
C THR A 125 6.08 0.44 5.81
N GLY A 126 7.00 1.37 5.58
CA GLY A 126 7.07 2.65 6.28
C GLY A 126 7.51 3.77 5.37
N ILE A 127 7.01 4.97 5.61
CA ILE A 127 7.37 6.15 4.85
C ILE A 127 7.59 7.36 5.75
N ARG A 128 8.52 8.20 5.36
CA ARG A 128 8.71 9.54 5.89
C ARG A 128 8.20 10.54 4.87
N ASP A 129 7.06 11.11 5.17
CA ASP A 129 6.45 12.10 4.32
C ASP A 129 7.08 13.48 4.59
N MET A 130 7.56 14.11 3.52
CA MET A 130 8.23 15.42 3.56
C MET A 130 7.33 16.54 3.04
N SER A 131 6.09 16.22 2.66
CA SER A 131 5.12 17.21 2.19
C SER A 131 4.28 17.79 3.33
N GLY A 132 3.74 18.96 3.09
CA GLY A 132 2.86 19.64 4.02
C GLY A 132 3.57 20.28 5.22
N THR A 133 2.82 21.08 5.93
CA THR A 133 3.23 21.66 7.22
C THR A 133 2.56 20.90 8.35
N LEU A 134 3.23 20.78 9.48
CA LEU A 134 2.69 20.08 10.65
C LEU A 134 1.42 20.76 11.20
N ASP A 135 1.28 22.07 11.00
CA ASP A 135 0.32 22.92 11.69
C ASP A 135 -0.74 23.56 10.79
N ARG A 136 -0.70 23.31 9.48
CA ARG A 136 -1.67 23.85 8.53
C ARG A 136 -2.40 22.75 7.79
N GLU A 137 -3.71 22.91 7.70
CA GLU A 137 -4.50 22.18 6.69
C GLU A 137 -4.11 22.70 5.32
N ASP A 138 -3.67 21.81 4.48
CA ASP A 138 -3.33 22.07 3.09
C ASP A 138 -4.33 21.35 2.19
N SER A 139 -4.81 22.02 1.14
CA SER A 139 -5.80 21.43 0.24
C SER A 139 -5.22 20.33 -0.66
N TYR A 140 -3.92 20.26 -0.80
CA TYR A 140 -3.23 19.32 -1.67
C TYR A 140 -2.41 18.30 -0.89
N TRP A 141 -1.63 18.73 0.12
CA TRP A 141 -0.72 17.88 0.87
C TRP A 141 -1.38 17.31 2.13
N VAL A 142 -0.97 16.10 2.45
CA VAL A 142 -1.46 15.38 3.63
C VAL A 142 -0.89 15.97 4.91
N GLY A 143 -1.77 16.29 5.85
CA GLY A 143 -1.42 16.81 7.17
C GLY A 143 -1.18 15.74 8.23
N SER A 144 -0.91 16.20 9.45
CA SER A 144 -0.68 15.33 10.61
C SER A 144 -1.88 14.48 10.97
N ASN A 145 -3.09 15.06 10.89
CA ASN A 145 -4.32 14.37 11.28
C ASN A 145 -4.62 13.16 10.41
N GLU A 146 -4.44 13.29 9.09
CA GLU A 146 -4.61 12.17 8.16
C GLU A 146 -3.59 11.08 8.41
N ARG A 147 -2.31 11.42 8.66
CA ARG A 147 -1.24 10.46 8.97
C ARG A 147 -1.55 9.67 10.24
N ILE A 148 -2.04 10.36 11.28
CA ILE A 148 -2.50 9.71 12.53
C ILE A 148 -3.67 8.78 12.24
N THR A 149 -4.66 9.26 11.50
CA THR A 149 -5.84 8.48 11.12
C THR A 149 -5.45 7.23 10.36
N TRP A 150 -4.61 7.34 9.34
CA TRP A 150 -4.16 6.20 8.53
C TRP A 150 -3.32 5.21 9.34
N ASN A 151 -2.47 5.67 10.25
CA ASN A 151 -1.75 4.78 11.17
C ASN A 151 -2.72 4.02 12.08
N ASN A 152 -3.77 4.66 12.59
CA ASN A 152 -4.79 4.01 13.39
C ASN A 152 -5.62 3.00 12.60
N GLU A 153 -5.94 3.32 11.34
CA GLU A 153 -6.61 2.42 10.41
C GLU A 153 -5.74 1.20 10.06
N LEU A 154 -4.43 1.39 9.89
CA LEU A 154 -3.47 0.29 9.72
C LEU A 154 -3.48 -0.63 10.93
N LEU A 155 -3.34 -0.09 12.14
CA LEU A 155 -3.32 -0.87 13.38
C LEU A 155 -4.63 -1.63 13.63
N SER A 156 -5.75 -1.05 13.21
CA SER A 156 -7.08 -1.67 13.33
C SER A 156 -7.47 -2.56 12.14
N ASN A 157 -6.55 -2.80 11.19
CA ASN A 157 -6.77 -3.58 9.96
C ASN A 157 -7.91 -3.05 9.07
N LYS A 158 -8.08 -1.74 9.01
CA LYS A 158 -9.10 -1.07 8.19
C LYS A 158 -8.53 -0.50 6.89
N ARG A 159 -7.20 -0.42 6.77
CA ARG A 159 -6.53 0.15 5.58
C ARG A 159 -5.22 -0.58 5.29
N ILE A 160 -4.97 -0.81 4.01
CA ILE A 160 -3.65 -1.21 3.51
C ILE A 160 -2.85 0.07 3.25
N THR A 161 -1.90 0.37 4.13
CA THR A 161 -1.07 1.57 4.05
C THR A 161 0.30 1.31 4.65
N PRO A 162 1.37 1.96 4.18
CA PRO A 162 2.61 2.00 4.93
C PRO A 162 2.40 2.78 6.24
N ARG A 163 3.26 2.51 7.21
CA ARG A 163 3.30 3.30 8.45
C ARG A 163 3.91 4.67 8.18
N TYR A 164 3.20 5.71 8.54
CA TYR A 164 3.70 7.08 8.48
C TYR A 164 4.52 7.43 9.70
N VAL A 165 5.69 8.04 9.51
CA VAL A 165 6.39 8.76 10.58
C VAL A 165 5.58 10.00 10.90
N LEU A 166 5.14 10.13 12.15
CA LEU A 166 4.28 11.24 12.59
C LEU A 166 5.02 12.57 12.70
N GLN A 167 6.32 12.51 13.00
CA GLN A 167 7.18 13.68 13.06
C GLN A 167 8.03 13.73 11.78
N SER A 168 7.56 14.42 10.77
CA SER A 168 8.43 14.82 9.67
C SER A 168 9.08 16.16 10.03
N SER A 169 10.37 16.31 9.76
CA SER A 169 11.03 17.60 9.80
C SER A 169 10.35 18.55 8.82
N TYR A 170 10.32 19.85 9.16
CA TYR A 170 9.92 20.89 8.22
C TYR A 170 10.64 20.70 6.89
N GLN A 171 9.90 20.85 5.81
CA GLN A 171 10.53 21.02 4.51
C GLN A 171 11.29 22.34 4.58
N ILE A 172 12.61 22.29 4.51
CA ILE A 172 13.43 23.48 4.34
C ILE A 172 13.35 23.79 2.86
N ASP A 173 12.37 24.56 2.46
CA ASP A 173 12.41 25.26 1.18
C ASP A 173 13.58 26.23 1.25
N GLY A 174 14.50 26.16 0.29
CA GLY A 174 15.65 27.04 0.22
C GLY A 174 15.30 28.53 -0.08
N LYS A 175 14.06 28.91 0.07
CA LYS A 175 13.58 30.27 0.14
C LYS A 175 13.31 30.59 1.60
N SER A 176 14.27 31.28 2.25
CA SER A 176 13.93 32.03 3.43
C SER A 176 12.78 32.97 3.08
N SER A 177 11.58 32.67 3.58
CA SER A 177 10.53 33.67 3.61
C SER A 177 11.02 34.77 4.54
N VAL A 178 11.42 35.87 3.94
CA VAL A 178 11.58 37.14 4.64
C VAL A 178 10.21 37.62 5.09
#